data_d6621bd69434a49dcfcfacdcf3637324
#
_entry.id   d6621bd69434a49dcfcfacdcf3637324
#
_cell.length_a   1.000
_cell.length_b   1.000
_cell.length_c   1.000
_cell.angle_alpha   90.00
_cell.angle_beta   90.00
_cell.angle_gamma   90.00
#
_symmetry.space_group_name_H-M   'P 1'
#
loop_
_entity.id
_entity.type
_entity.pdbx_description
1 polymer ?
#
loop_
_entity_poly.entity_id
_entity_poly.type
_entity_poly.pdbx_seq_one_letter_code
_entity_poly.pdbx_strand_id
1 'polypeptide(L)'
;MHDGNQRSTWIGGVMAAAIIILAGCASVPSTLVEAPYVSLNRVEVQRLDLDSQTVLLGFDVTNPNPFPLPVRALSYGVRLDGYRFASGETHGDFTVPAQSDSAFAISVELDLLTTAPGLINIVRDGAHRDIPYDLAGEFDVDVPFAPPVPFETSGTIRLFAGR
;
A
#
# COMPACT_ATOMS: atom_id res chain seq x y z
N MET A 1 -59.40 71.98 -11.58
CA MET A 1 -59.56 71.35 -12.88
C MET A 1 -58.37 70.52 -13.16
N HIS A 2 -58.57 69.20 -13.15
CA HIS A 2 -57.78 68.09 -13.70
C HIS A 2 -56.48 67.81 -13.04
N ASP A 3 -56.46 66.79 -12.21
CA ASP A 3 -56.37 65.33 -12.51
C ASP A 3 -55.17 64.93 -13.24
N GLY A 4 -54.41 64.08 -12.63
CA GLY A 4 -53.33 63.40 -13.24
C GLY A 4 -52.67 62.36 -12.36
N ASN A 5 -53.40 61.41 -12.01
CA ASN A 5 -53.05 60.01 -11.94
C ASN A 5 -51.57 59.68 -11.66
N GLN A 6 -51.26 59.49 -10.40
CA GLN A 6 -50.13 58.82 -9.92
C GLN A 6 -50.31 57.28 -10.08
N ARG A 7 -49.77 56.72 -11.12
CA ARG A 7 -49.65 55.29 -11.24
C ARG A 7 -48.36 54.85 -10.54
N SER A 8 -48.48 54.42 -9.33
CA SER A 8 -47.46 53.73 -8.62
C SER A 8 -47.22 52.34 -9.28
N THR A 9 -46.20 52.22 -10.05
CA THR A 9 -45.72 50.97 -10.51
C THR A 9 -44.89 50.34 -9.41
N TRP A 10 -45.50 49.48 -8.69
CA TRP A 10 -44.82 48.54 -7.84
C TRP A 10 -44.21 47.43 -8.75
N ILE A 11 -43.00 47.65 -9.20
CA ILE A 11 -42.23 46.59 -9.85
C ILE A 11 -41.69 45.76 -8.72
N GLY A 12 -42.33 44.61 -8.59
CA GLY A 12 -41.95 43.60 -7.63
C GLY A 12 -40.46 43.25 -7.76
N GLY A 13 -39.80 43.42 -6.64
CA GLY A 13 -38.47 42.87 -6.49
C GLY A 13 -38.54 41.36 -6.62
N VAL A 14 -38.09 40.88 -7.74
CA VAL A 14 -37.82 39.46 -7.90
C VAL A 14 -36.66 39.14 -6.97
N MET A 15 -36.99 38.63 -5.81
CA MET A 15 -36.00 37.93 -4.98
C MET A 15 -35.53 36.73 -5.75
N ALA A 16 -34.42 36.90 -6.44
CA ALA A 16 -33.62 35.78 -6.92
C ALA A 16 -33.04 35.09 -5.70
N ALA A 17 -33.79 34.14 -5.18
CA ALA A 17 -33.27 33.18 -4.22
C ALA A 17 -32.19 32.38 -4.94
N ALA A 18 -30.95 32.81 -4.79
CA ALA A 18 -29.78 32.03 -5.18
C ALA A 18 -29.73 30.79 -4.28
N ILE A 19 -30.28 29.70 -4.76
CA ILE A 19 -30.07 28.37 -4.18
C ILE A 19 -28.63 28.02 -4.45
N ILE A 20 -27.77 28.32 -3.49
CA ILE A 20 -26.42 27.79 -3.42
C ILE A 20 -26.60 26.32 -3.08
N ILE A 21 -26.66 25.48 -4.12
CA ILE A 21 -26.47 24.03 -3.99
C ILE A 21 -25.01 23.88 -3.60
N LEU A 22 -24.73 23.79 -2.30
CA LEU A 22 -23.52 23.21 -1.80
C LEU A 22 -23.53 21.74 -2.27
N ALA A 23 -22.98 21.50 -3.43
CA ALA A 23 -22.51 20.17 -3.80
C ALA A 23 -21.39 19.83 -2.82
N GLY A 24 -21.76 19.41 -1.62
CA GLY A 24 -20.89 18.71 -0.72
C GLY A 24 -20.47 17.47 -1.48
N CYS A 25 -19.25 17.48 -2.03
CA CYS A 25 -18.56 16.26 -2.33
C CYS A 25 -18.43 15.53 -0.99
N ALA A 26 -19.46 14.75 -0.65
CA ALA A 26 -19.33 13.69 0.31
C ALA A 26 -18.29 12.76 -0.32
N SER A 27 -17.05 12.93 0.07
CA SER A 27 -16.01 11.91 -0.13
C SER A 27 -16.54 10.70 0.62
N VAL A 28 -17.27 9.85 -0.08
CA VAL A 28 -17.63 8.53 0.42
C VAL A 28 -16.26 7.89 0.69
N PRO A 29 -15.93 7.51 1.94
CA PRO A 29 -14.71 6.77 2.18
C PRO A 29 -14.83 5.49 1.36
N SER A 30 -14.07 5.44 0.26
CA SER A 30 -14.10 4.32 -0.70
C SER A 30 -13.38 3.08 -0.16
N THR A 31 -12.99 3.06 1.08
CA THR A 31 -12.30 1.94 1.70
C THR A 31 -13.29 1.10 2.49
N LEU A 32 -13.93 0.17 1.78
CA LEU A 32 -14.65 -0.95 2.42
C LEU A 32 -13.68 -1.84 3.23
N VAL A 33 -12.39 -1.73 2.93
CA VAL A 33 -11.31 -2.47 3.56
C VAL A 33 -10.29 -1.46 4.06
N GLU A 34 -9.98 -1.51 5.34
CA GLU A 34 -8.86 -0.78 5.92
C GLU A 34 -7.56 -1.47 5.53
N ALA A 35 -6.55 -0.69 5.13
CA ALA A 35 -5.27 -1.21 4.69
C ALA A 35 -4.59 -2.01 5.82
N PRO A 36 -4.13 -3.25 5.55
CA PRO A 36 -3.39 -4.01 6.54
C PRO A 36 -2.02 -3.39 6.80
N TYR A 37 -1.52 -3.55 8.03
CA TYR A 37 -0.16 -3.19 8.36
C TYR A 37 0.77 -4.32 7.94
N VAL A 38 1.77 -4.00 7.12
CA VAL A 38 2.74 -4.98 6.62
C VAL A 38 4.14 -4.57 7.06
N SER A 39 4.93 -5.50 7.55
CA SER A 39 6.31 -5.27 7.87
C SER A 39 7.21 -6.40 7.35
N LEU A 40 8.43 -6.05 7.00
CA LEU A 40 9.46 -7.01 6.62
C LEU A 40 10.15 -7.49 7.91
N ASN A 41 9.98 -8.78 8.25
CA ASN A 41 10.56 -9.34 9.48
C ASN A 41 11.82 -10.18 9.23
N ARG A 42 12.02 -10.66 7.98
CA ARG A 42 13.16 -11.52 7.63
C ARG A 42 13.61 -11.25 6.21
N VAL A 43 14.93 -11.19 6.03
CA VAL A 43 15.62 -11.28 4.75
C VAL A 43 16.74 -12.32 4.93
N GLU A 44 16.56 -13.48 4.33
CA GLU A 44 17.50 -14.61 4.45
C GLU A 44 18.05 -15.00 3.10
N VAL A 45 19.35 -14.98 2.95
CA VAL A 45 20.05 -15.44 1.73
C VAL A 45 20.15 -16.94 1.80
N GLN A 46 19.34 -17.67 1.03
CA GLN A 46 19.29 -19.13 1.01
C GLN A 46 20.33 -19.75 0.08
N ARG A 47 20.57 -19.08 -1.05
CA ARG A 47 21.56 -19.53 -2.04
C ARG A 47 22.32 -18.35 -2.59
N LEU A 48 23.61 -18.51 -2.75
CA LEU A 48 24.50 -17.49 -3.29
C LEU A 48 25.41 -18.12 -4.36
N ASP A 49 24.86 -18.31 -5.55
CA ASP A 49 25.61 -18.78 -6.72
C ASP A 49 25.97 -17.60 -7.63
N LEU A 50 26.92 -17.78 -8.55
CA LEU A 50 27.35 -16.72 -9.46
C LEU A 50 26.24 -16.32 -10.43
N ASP A 51 25.38 -17.26 -10.81
CA ASP A 51 24.35 -17.06 -11.83
C ASP A 51 22.97 -16.77 -11.23
N SER A 52 22.72 -17.16 -9.99
CA SER A 52 21.43 -16.91 -9.31
C SER A 52 21.58 -16.87 -7.80
N GLN A 53 20.81 -15.99 -7.18
CA GLN A 53 20.73 -15.88 -5.74
C GLN A 53 19.27 -16.02 -5.33
N THR A 54 19.03 -16.89 -4.35
CA THR A 54 17.70 -17.07 -3.79
C THR A 54 17.64 -16.44 -2.40
N VAL A 55 16.69 -15.55 -2.21
CA VAL A 55 16.46 -14.87 -0.94
C VAL A 55 15.05 -15.16 -0.47
N LEU A 56 14.90 -15.50 0.80
CA LEU A 56 13.62 -15.61 1.46
C LEU A 56 13.29 -14.28 2.12
N LEU A 57 12.15 -13.71 1.73
CA LEU A 57 11.56 -12.54 2.35
C LEU A 57 10.42 -12.97 3.26
N GLY A 58 10.52 -12.67 4.55
CA GLY A 58 9.45 -12.91 5.52
C GLY A 58 8.72 -11.62 5.85
N PHE A 59 7.39 -11.72 5.90
CA PHE A 59 6.50 -10.59 6.16
C PHE A 59 5.58 -10.93 7.33
N ASP A 60 5.32 -9.92 8.16
CA ASP A 60 4.23 -9.91 9.13
C ASP A 60 3.12 -9.02 8.60
N VAL A 61 1.88 -9.47 8.69
CA VAL A 61 0.68 -8.74 8.26
C VAL A 61 -0.31 -8.69 9.38
N THR A 62 -0.72 -7.50 9.79
CA THR A 62 -1.79 -7.26 10.75
C THR A 62 -3.04 -6.81 10.01
N ASN A 63 -4.15 -7.51 10.17
CA ASN A 63 -5.45 -7.14 9.63
C ASN A 63 -6.25 -6.32 10.64
N PRO A 64 -6.43 -5.01 10.45
CA PRO A 64 -7.22 -4.16 11.35
C PRO A 64 -8.73 -4.35 11.19
N ASN A 65 -9.16 -5.01 10.10
CA ASN A 65 -10.57 -5.16 9.79
C ASN A 65 -11.28 -6.14 10.74
N PRO A 66 -12.57 -5.91 11.07
CA PRO A 66 -13.36 -6.80 11.90
C PRO A 66 -13.83 -8.08 11.17
N PHE A 67 -13.35 -8.30 9.95
CA PHE A 67 -13.62 -9.47 9.12
C PHE A 67 -12.32 -10.05 8.56
N PRO A 68 -12.30 -11.34 8.21
CA PRO A 68 -11.15 -11.95 7.55
C PRO A 68 -10.85 -11.29 6.21
N LEU A 69 -9.56 -11.15 5.88
CA LEU A 69 -9.10 -10.58 4.62
C LEU A 69 -8.56 -11.72 3.73
N PRO A 70 -9.37 -12.22 2.80
CA PRO A 70 -8.92 -13.21 1.84
C PRO A 70 -8.09 -12.51 0.75
N VAL A 71 -6.85 -12.96 0.57
CA VAL A 71 -5.89 -12.40 -0.40
C VAL A 71 -5.72 -13.39 -1.54
N ARG A 72 -5.88 -12.93 -2.79
CA ARG A 72 -5.65 -13.69 -4.02
C ARG A 72 -4.28 -13.46 -4.61
N ALA A 73 -3.81 -12.23 -4.54
CA ALA A 73 -2.50 -11.87 -5.03
C ALA A 73 -1.89 -10.75 -4.18
N LEU A 74 -0.57 -10.70 -4.18
CA LEU A 74 0.24 -9.68 -3.53
C LEU A 74 1.28 -9.19 -4.51
N SER A 75 1.24 -7.91 -4.86
CA SER A 75 2.36 -7.23 -5.50
C SER A 75 3.23 -6.55 -4.44
N TYR A 76 4.54 -6.58 -4.62
CA TYR A 76 5.47 -6.01 -3.65
C TYR A 76 6.72 -5.43 -4.30
N GLY A 77 7.28 -4.43 -3.64
CA GLY A 77 8.58 -3.87 -3.94
C GLY A 77 9.34 -3.59 -2.66
N VAL A 78 10.56 -4.12 -2.56
CA VAL A 78 11.46 -3.94 -1.42
C VAL A 78 12.68 -3.15 -1.85
N ARG A 79 13.01 -2.12 -1.09
CA ARG A 79 14.28 -1.38 -1.20
C ARG A 79 15.07 -1.62 0.09
N LEU A 80 16.37 -1.78 -0.03
CA LEU A 80 17.29 -1.85 1.09
C LEU A 80 18.34 -0.75 0.94
N ASP A 81 18.52 0.07 1.96
CA ASP A 81 19.46 1.20 1.96
C ASP A 81 19.26 2.14 0.73
N GLY A 82 17.97 2.31 0.31
CA GLY A 82 17.58 3.09 -0.87
C GLY A 82 17.72 2.37 -2.22
N TYR A 83 18.36 1.21 -2.29
CA TYR A 83 18.51 0.43 -3.53
C TYR A 83 17.32 -0.53 -3.72
N ARG A 84 16.85 -0.68 -4.96
CA ARG A 84 15.86 -1.72 -5.28
C ARG A 84 16.49 -3.08 -5.01
N PHE A 85 15.86 -3.86 -4.13
CA PHE A 85 16.36 -5.17 -3.74
C PHE A 85 15.55 -6.29 -4.38
N ALA A 86 14.21 -6.25 -4.23
CA ALA A 86 13.32 -7.24 -4.79
C ALA A 86 12.01 -6.58 -5.21
N SER A 87 11.36 -7.14 -6.22
CA SER A 87 9.98 -6.78 -6.57
C SER A 87 9.34 -7.93 -7.33
N GLY A 88 8.05 -8.06 -7.18
CA GLY A 88 7.33 -9.12 -7.87
C GLY A 88 5.86 -9.14 -7.53
N GLU A 89 5.20 -10.15 -8.05
CA GLU A 89 3.83 -10.49 -7.74
C GLU A 89 3.78 -11.98 -7.38
N THR A 90 3.08 -12.30 -6.32
CA THR A 90 2.81 -13.68 -5.94
C THR A 90 1.31 -13.92 -5.92
N HIS A 91 0.92 -15.05 -6.49
CA HIS A 91 -0.45 -15.54 -6.47
C HIS A 91 -0.52 -16.69 -5.47
N GLY A 92 -1.50 -16.64 -4.62
CA GLY A 92 -1.72 -17.70 -3.64
C GLY A 92 -2.85 -17.27 -2.72
N ASP A 93 -3.85 -18.15 -2.60
CA ASP A 93 -4.99 -17.89 -1.73
C ASP A 93 -4.54 -18.08 -0.28
N PHE A 94 -4.48 -16.99 0.46
CA PHE A 94 -4.33 -17.02 1.91
C PHE A 94 -5.29 -16.04 2.57
N THR A 95 -5.59 -16.27 3.83
CA THR A 95 -6.53 -15.42 4.56
C THR A 95 -5.84 -14.89 5.83
N VAL A 96 -5.86 -13.56 6.00
CA VAL A 96 -5.48 -12.95 7.26
C VAL A 96 -6.73 -12.86 8.14
N PRO A 97 -6.79 -13.57 9.30
CA PRO A 97 -7.99 -13.55 10.15
C PRO A 97 -8.34 -12.14 10.62
N ALA A 98 -9.61 -11.94 10.99
CA ALA A 98 -10.08 -10.65 11.51
C ALA A 98 -9.29 -10.22 12.75
N GLN A 99 -8.88 -8.97 12.79
CA GLN A 99 -8.19 -8.34 13.94
C GLN A 99 -7.02 -9.20 14.48
N SER A 100 -6.24 -9.75 13.55
CA SER A 100 -5.19 -10.72 13.85
C SER A 100 -3.95 -10.50 13.01
N ASP A 101 -2.87 -11.11 13.44
CA ASP A 101 -1.59 -11.15 12.77
C ASP A 101 -1.42 -12.45 12.01
N SER A 102 -0.73 -12.38 10.88
CA SER A 102 -0.30 -13.53 10.08
C SER A 102 1.10 -13.27 9.56
N ALA A 103 1.86 -14.35 9.39
CA ALA A 103 3.19 -14.28 8.78
C ALA A 103 3.21 -15.15 7.52
N PHE A 104 3.89 -14.67 6.49
CA PHE A 104 4.16 -15.44 5.29
C PHE A 104 5.56 -15.17 4.76
N ALA A 105 6.06 -16.02 3.87
CA ALA A 105 7.37 -15.84 3.28
C ALA A 105 7.33 -16.10 1.77
N ILE A 106 8.13 -15.36 1.03
CA ILE A 106 8.26 -15.44 -0.43
C ILE A 106 9.72 -15.72 -0.76
N SER A 107 9.98 -16.73 -1.59
CA SER A 107 11.30 -16.97 -2.16
C SER A 107 11.45 -16.16 -3.45
N VAL A 108 12.47 -15.33 -3.52
CA VAL A 108 12.76 -14.47 -4.66
C VAL A 108 14.11 -14.85 -5.24
N GLU A 109 14.15 -15.06 -6.55
CA GLU A 109 15.39 -15.16 -7.29
C GLU A 109 15.88 -13.77 -7.67
N LEU A 110 17.12 -13.46 -7.31
CA LEU A 110 17.78 -12.21 -7.62
C LEU A 110 18.88 -12.44 -8.64
N ASP A 111 19.04 -11.52 -9.56
CA ASP A 111 20.21 -11.41 -10.41
C ASP A 111 21.08 -10.25 -9.92
N LEU A 112 22.01 -10.54 -9.02
CA LEU A 112 22.89 -9.52 -8.43
C LEU A 112 23.85 -8.91 -9.43
N LEU A 113 24.14 -9.58 -10.54
CA LEU A 113 25.04 -9.05 -11.57
C LEU A 113 24.41 -7.89 -12.32
N THR A 114 23.08 -7.89 -12.47
CA THR A 114 22.33 -6.84 -13.16
C THR A 114 21.73 -5.81 -12.21
N THR A 115 21.52 -6.16 -10.94
CA THR A 115 20.65 -5.38 -10.04
C THR A 115 21.37 -4.24 -9.34
N ALA A 116 22.64 -4.23 -9.10
CA ALA A 116 23.52 -3.11 -8.74
C ALA A 116 24.74 -3.56 -7.90
N PRO A 117 25.94 -3.03 -8.16
CA PRO A 117 27.12 -3.28 -7.34
C PRO A 117 26.96 -2.91 -5.86
N GLY A 118 26.04 -1.99 -5.55
CA GLY A 118 25.72 -1.59 -4.18
C GLY A 118 25.11 -2.69 -3.32
N LEU A 119 24.34 -3.60 -3.91
CA LEU A 119 23.72 -4.69 -3.17
C LEU A 119 24.72 -5.72 -2.61
N ILE A 120 25.85 -5.92 -3.28
CA ILE A 120 26.90 -6.79 -2.79
C ILE A 120 27.43 -6.30 -1.43
N ASN A 121 27.61 -5.00 -1.29
CA ASN A 121 28.06 -4.42 -0.03
C ASN A 121 26.96 -4.52 1.05
N ILE A 122 25.69 -4.31 0.68
CA ILE A 122 24.56 -4.47 1.59
C ILE A 122 24.47 -5.90 2.10
N VAL A 123 24.57 -6.89 1.21
CA VAL A 123 24.53 -8.31 1.58
C VAL A 123 25.72 -8.68 2.46
N ARG A 124 26.93 -8.22 2.12
CA ARG A 124 28.14 -8.51 2.90
C ARG A 124 28.10 -7.88 4.30
N ASP A 125 27.66 -6.63 4.39
CA ASP A 125 27.69 -5.86 5.62
C ASP A 125 26.41 -6.02 6.44
N GLY A 126 25.33 -6.47 5.82
CA GLY A 126 23.98 -6.53 6.40
C GLY A 126 23.79 -7.54 7.52
N ALA A 127 24.68 -8.52 7.67
CA ALA A 127 24.69 -9.42 8.82
C ALA A 127 25.20 -8.73 10.11
N HIS A 128 25.87 -7.59 9.98
CA HIS A 128 26.55 -6.89 11.08
C HIS A 128 25.93 -5.54 11.45
N ARG A 129 25.00 -5.04 10.63
CA ARG A 129 24.31 -3.76 10.88
C ARG A 129 22.84 -3.84 10.56
N ASP A 130 22.05 -2.95 11.15
CA ASP A 130 20.68 -2.73 10.76
C ASP A 130 20.66 -1.98 9.42
N ILE A 131 19.87 -2.46 8.47
CA ILE A 131 19.70 -1.91 7.13
C ILE A 131 18.33 -1.25 7.04
N PRO A 132 18.23 0.02 6.67
CA PRO A 132 16.95 0.64 6.39
C PRO A 132 16.26 -0.07 5.22
N TYR A 133 14.95 -0.28 5.33
CA TYR A 133 14.15 -0.78 4.23
C TYR A 133 12.92 0.09 3.99
N ASP A 134 12.50 0.14 2.73
CA ASP A 134 11.19 0.59 2.31
C ASP A 134 10.48 -0.59 1.63
N LEU A 135 9.24 -0.80 1.99
CA LEU A 135 8.37 -1.83 1.46
C LEU A 135 7.06 -1.19 1.01
N ALA A 136 6.69 -1.39 -0.24
CA ALA A 136 5.41 -0.95 -0.79
C ALA A 136 4.80 -2.05 -1.66
N GLY A 137 3.47 -2.06 -1.75
CA GLY A 137 2.77 -3.04 -2.56
C GLY A 137 1.26 -2.89 -2.50
N GLU A 138 0.56 -3.89 -3.03
CA GLU A 138 -0.89 -3.94 -3.05
C GLU A 138 -1.37 -5.37 -2.81
N PHE A 139 -2.43 -5.52 -2.03
CA PHE A 139 -3.17 -6.76 -1.90
C PHE A 139 -4.36 -6.78 -2.86
N ASP A 140 -4.45 -7.79 -3.70
CA ASP A 140 -5.70 -8.14 -4.38
C ASP A 140 -6.52 -9.01 -3.45
N VAL A 141 -7.61 -8.45 -2.93
CA VAL A 141 -8.46 -9.09 -1.92
C VAL A 141 -9.77 -9.58 -2.52
N ASP A 142 -10.21 -10.76 -2.10
CA ASP A 142 -11.50 -11.34 -2.52
C ASP A 142 -12.67 -10.82 -1.65
N VAL A 143 -12.80 -9.50 -1.64
CA VAL A 143 -13.91 -8.79 -0.99
C VAL A 143 -14.73 -8.09 -2.07
N PRO A 144 -16.05 -8.34 -2.16
CA PRO A 144 -16.89 -7.75 -3.19
C PRO A 144 -16.75 -6.22 -3.24
N PHE A 145 -16.50 -5.70 -4.44
CA PHE A 145 -16.33 -4.27 -4.73
C PHE A 145 -15.14 -3.58 -4.06
N ALA A 146 -14.25 -4.32 -3.39
CA ALA A 146 -13.01 -3.76 -2.88
C ALA A 146 -12.01 -3.57 -4.03
N PRO A 147 -11.41 -2.40 -4.18
CA PRO A 147 -10.24 -2.23 -5.05
C PRO A 147 -9.02 -2.92 -4.43
N PRO A 148 -7.92 -3.09 -5.18
CA PRO A 148 -6.66 -3.47 -4.59
C PRO A 148 -6.29 -2.56 -3.43
N VAL A 149 -5.80 -3.13 -2.34
CA VAL A 149 -5.52 -2.43 -1.09
C VAL A 149 -4.02 -2.13 -1.01
N PRO A 150 -3.60 -0.87 -1.20
CA PRO A 150 -2.19 -0.51 -1.13
C PRO A 150 -1.67 -0.52 0.30
N PHE A 151 -0.39 -0.81 0.45
CA PHE A 151 0.35 -0.65 1.70
C PHE A 151 1.74 -0.07 1.44
N GLU A 152 2.25 0.67 2.40
CA GLU A 152 3.59 1.23 2.41
C GLU A 152 4.11 1.26 3.85
N THR A 153 5.35 0.81 4.04
CA THR A 153 6.01 0.85 5.34
C THR A 153 7.51 0.98 5.19
N SER A 154 8.16 1.48 6.23
CA SER A 154 9.61 1.54 6.32
C SER A 154 10.08 1.09 7.70
N GLY A 155 11.31 0.61 7.78
CA GLY A 155 11.88 0.12 9.01
C GLY A 155 13.35 -0.22 8.88
N THR A 156 13.83 -1.06 9.77
CA THR A 156 15.19 -1.61 9.71
C THR A 156 15.16 -3.13 9.80
N ILE A 157 16.06 -3.79 9.10
CA ILE A 157 16.17 -5.25 9.04
C ILE A 157 17.64 -5.67 9.12
N ARG A 158 17.89 -6.85 9.67
CA ARG A 158 19.18 -7.55 9.54
C ARG A 158 19.07 -8.67 8.52
N LEU A 159 20.14 -8.85 7.76
CA LEU A 159 20.22 -9.99 6.86
C LEU A 159 20.69 -11.23 7.63
N PHE A 160 20.07 -12.35 7.31
CA PHE A 160 20.47 -13.66 7.83
C PHE A 160 21.09 -14.48 6.69
N ALA A 161 22.21 -15.13 6.97
CA ALA A 161 22.73 -16.16 6.09
C ALA A 161 21.96 -17.47 6.39
N GLY A 162 21.36 -18.05 5.38
CA GLY A 162 20.76 -19.39 5.47
C GLY A 162 21.83 -20.44 5.80
N ARG A 163 21.44 -21.48 6.51
CA ARG A 163 22.30 -22.63 6.84
C ARG A 163 22.25 -23.66 5.74
#